data_f0ea7a415debd31142be546f88a70747
#
_entry.id   f0ea7a415debd31142be546f88a70747
#
_cell.length_a   1.000
_cell.length_b   1.000
_cell.length_c   1.000
_cell.angle_alpha   90.00
_cell.angle_beta   90.00
_cell.angle_gamma   90.00
#
_symmetry.space_group_name_H-M   'P 1'
#
loop_
_entity.id
_entity.type
_entity.pdbx_description
1 polymer ?
#
loop_
_entity_poly.entity_id
_entity_poly.type
_entity_poly.pdbx_seq_one_letter_code
_entity_poly.pdbx_strand_id
1 'polypeptide(L)'
;MNATAKSAAKSAAKSVVAWHLCCTSLGLIALFPTAVRAGIPPELNSHAHQHAQFEDFKLSPGFQPDPQAGSGKSGGPATTEECGEIDNTPDHRLDLESDFDFLRIWVDAPGDVTLLVEQPNGEQLCGDDENGVLPELSGAYSAGRYKIWVGDWGNSYDYDIFFSQQPQ
;
A
#
# COMPACT_ATOMS: atom_id res chain seq x y z
N MET A 1 40.03 -32.00 13.80
CA MET A 1 40.11 -32.10 15.28
C MET A 1 38.86 -31.39 15.79
N ASN A 2 37.94 -32.21 16.17
CA ASN A 2 37.11 -32.23 17.38
C ASN A 2 36.23 -30.99 17.59
N ALA A 3 35.01 -31.06 17.81
CA ALA A 3 34.01 -32.03 18.27
C ALA A 3 32.92 -31.16 18.95
N THR A 4 31.68 -31.45 18.58
CA THR A 4 30.55 -31.88 19.39
C THR A 4 30.16 -31.11 20.64
N ALA A 5 28.88 -30.72 20.72
CA ALA A 5 27.84 -31.26 21.61
C ALA A 5 26.62 -30.30 21.59
N LYS A 6 25.38 -30.67 21.21
CA LYS A 6 24.44 -31.59 21.80
C LYS A 6 23.90 -31.14 23.18
N SER A 7 22.58 -30.78 23.27
CA SER A 7 21.61 -31.12 24.32
C SER A 7 20.36 -30.25 24.15
N ALA A 8 19.19 -30.60 23.84
CA ALA A 8 18.16 -31.56 24.26
C ALA A 8 17.75 -31.47 25.73
N ALA A 9 16.49 -31.00 25.95
CA ALA A 9 15.54 -31.40 27.00
C ALA A 9 14.25 -30.56 26.85
N LYS A 10 13.11 -31.02 26.43
CA LYS A 10 12.18 -31.98 27.03
C LYS A 10 11.74 -31.59 28.45
N SER A 11 10.49 -31.10 28.64
CA SER A 11 9.62 -31.59 29.66
C SER A 11 8.16 -31.16 29.45
N ALA A 12 7.31 -32.16 29.47
CA ALA A 12 5.86 -32.11 29.54
C ALA A 12 5.43 -32.05 31.01
N ALA A 13 4.28 -31.43 31.29
CA ALA A 13 3.49 -31.79 32.47
C ALA A 13 2.01 -31.55 32.22
N LYS A 14 1.31 -32.64 32.19
CA LYS A 14 -0.15 -32.78 32.30
C LYS A 14 -0.55 -32.48 33.74
N SER A 15 -1.71 -31.87 33.94
CA SER A 15 -2.52 -32.12 35.16
C SER A 15 -3.99 -31.95 34.84
N VAL A 16 -4.66 -33.07 34.91
CA VAL A 16 -6.09 -33.27 34.95
C VAL A 16 -6.49 -33.28 36.41
N VAL A 17 -7.48 -32.49 36.82
CA VAL A 17 -8.26 -32.78 38.03
C VAL A 17 -9.73 -32.50 37.75
N ALA A 18 -10.48 -33.56 37.68
CA ALA A 18 -11.93 -33.60 37.79
C ALA A 18 -12.30 -33.76 39.25
N TRP A 19 -13.38 -33.15 39.71
CA TRP A 19 -14.20 -33.61 40.86
C TRP A 19 -15.54 -32.87 40.88
N HIS A 20 -16.57 -33.51 40.50
CA HIS A 20 -17.67 -34.16 41.22
C HIS A 20 -18.61 -33.23 42.01
N LEU A 21 -19.85 -33.24 41.48
CA LEU A 21 -21.18 -33.52 42.09
C LEU A 21 -21.52 -32.94 43.50
N CYS A 22 -22.59 -32.21 43.57
CA CYS A 22 -23.85 -32.52 44.26
C CYS A 22 -24.52 -31.24 44.75
N CYS A 23 -25.71 -30.91 44.40
CA CYS A 23 -26.87 -30.93 45.23
C CYS A 23 -28.03 -30.09 44.70
N THR A 24 -29.12 -30.73 44.64
CA THR A 24 -30.49 -30.30 44.36
C THR A 24 -31.00 -29.20 45.29
N SER A 25 -31.64 -28.17 44.72
CA SER A 25 -32.74 -27.47 45.41
C SER A 25 -33.65 -26.81 44.35
N LEU A 26 -34.91 -27.22 44.38
CA LEU A 26 -35.99 -26.60 43.63
C LEU A 26 -36.20 -25.14 44.10
N GLY A 27 -36.15 -24.22 43.16
CA GLY A 27 -36.56 -22.85 43.36
C GLY A 27 -37.16 -22.32 42.08
N LEU A 28 -38.49 -22.30 42.04
CA LEU A 28 -39.29 -21.74 40.95
C LEU A 28 -39.16 -20.23 41.00
N ILE A 29 -38.45 -19.63 40.10
CA ILE A 29 -38.41 -18.17 39.94
C ILE A 29 -38.63 -17.82 38.45
N ALA A 30 -39.57 -16.90 38.27
CA ALA A 30 -40.17 -16.42 37.09
C ALA A 30 -39.15 -16.04 35.97
N LEU A 31 -39.44 -16.53 34.77
CA LEU A 31 -38.83 -16.12 33.52
C LEU A 31 -39.23 -14.69 33.16
N PHE A 32 -38.32 -13.75 33.34
CA PHE A 32 -38.34 -12.54 32.53
C PHE A 32 -37.29 -12.69 31.41
N PRO A 33 -37.67 -12.63 30.14
CA PRO A 33 -36.70 -12.57 29.09
C PRO A 33 -36.14 -11.15 29.07
N THR A 34 -35.00 -10.93 29.70
CA THR A 34 -34.18 -9.76 29.38
C THR A 34 -33.64 -9.96 28.00
N ALA A 35 -34.22 -9.22 27.03
CA ALA A 35 -33.64 -9.08 25.72
C ALA A 35 -32.24 -8.48 25.88
N VAL A 36 -31.22 -9.33 25.82
CA VAL A 36 -29.85 -8.91 25.62
C VAL A 36 -29.79 -8.30 24.22
N ARG A 37 -29.84 -6.99 24.20
CA ARG A 37 -29.55 -6.22 23.00
C ARG A 37 -28.10 -6.51 22.68
N ALA A 38 -27.87 -7.42 21.72
CA ALA A 38 -26.55 -7.65 21.17
C ALA A 38 -26.09 -6.31 20.63
N GLY A 39 -25.18 -5.67 21.36
CA GLY A 39 -24.44 -4.52 20.85
C GLY A 39 -23.68 -5.00 19.62
N ILE A 40 -24.01 -4.41 18.47
CA ILE A 40 -23.23 -4.55 17.27
C ILE A 40 -21.82 -4.09 17.65
N PRO A 41 -20.79 -4.93 17.54
CA PRO A 41 -19.43 -4.47 17.74
C PRO A 41 -19.21 -3.33 16.74
N PRO A 42 -18.50 -2.25 17.12
CA PRO A 42 -18.09 -1.26 16.14
C PRO A 42 -17.34 -2.03 15.07
N GLU A 43 -17.88 -1.99 13.85
CA GLU A 43 -17.14 -2.49 12.69
C GLU A 43 -15.78 -1.81 12.76
N LEU A 44 -14.74 -2.62 12.99
CA LEU A 44 -13.41 -2.21 12.60
C LEU A 44 -13.53 -1.89 11.12
N ASN A 45 -13.53 -0.61 10.84
CA ASN A 45 -13.35 -0.10 9.51
C ASN A 45 -11.93 -0.50 9.09
N SER A 46 -11.77 -1.78 8.77
CA SER A 46 -10.63 -2.23 8.01
C SER A 46 -10.78 -1.52 6.68
N HIS A 47 -10.12 -0.38 6.55
CA HIS A 47 -9.70 0.10 5.25
C HIS A 47 -8.80 -1.02 4.71
N ALA A 48 -9.44 -2.05 4.19
CA ALA A 48 -8.81 -2.91 3.24
C ALA A 48 -8.37 -1.93 2.14
N HIS A 49 -7.07 -1.69 2.07
CA HIS A 49 -6.45 -1.14 0.89
C HIS A 49 -6.83 -2.10 -0.23
N GLN A 50 -8.00 -1.85 -0.83
CA GLN A 50 -8.30 -2.39 -2.13
C GLN A 50 -7.26 -1.70 -2.99
N HIS A 51 -6.29 -2.46 -3.46
CA HIS A 51 -5.42 -2.05 -4.54
C HIS A 51 -6.34 -1.60 -5.67
N ALA A 52 -6.59 -0.31 -5.72
CA ALA A 52 -7.24 0.30 -6.85
C ALA A 52 -6.22 0.18 -7.98
N GLN A 53 -6.45 -0.76 -8.89
CA GLN A 53 -5.56 -1.04 -10.01
C GLN A 53 -5.41 0.16 -10.96
N PHE A 54 -6.07 1.28 -10.68
CA PHE A 54 -5.97 2.53 -11.45
C PHE A 54 -6.48 3.68 -10.58
N GLU A 55 -5.58 4.46 -9.98
CA GLU A 55 -5.98 5.74 -9.40
C GLU A 55 -5.86 6.82 -10.47
N ASP A 56 -6.97 7.55 -10.71
CA ASP A 56 -7.01 8.68 -11.59
C ASP A 56 -6.88 9.98 -10.76
N PHE A 57 -5.86 10.77 -11.06
CA PHE A 57 -5.64 12.09 -10.48
C PHE A 57 -6.07 13.17 -11.46
N LYS A 58 -6.73 14.18 -10.96
CA LYS A 58 -7.12 15.35 -11.74
C LYS A 58 -6.68 16.60 -11.00
N LEU A 59 -5.69 17.31 -11.55
CA LEU A 59 -5.03 18.41 -10.86
C LEU A 59 -5.08 19.70 -11.67
N SER A 60 -5.22 20.80 -10.94
CA SER A 60 -5.05 22.17 -11.42
C SER A 60 -4.09 22.91 -10.50
N PRO A 61 -3.35 23.94 -10.97
CA PRO A 61 -2.50 24.75 -10.10
C PRO A 61 -3.27 25.27 -8.90
N GLY A 62 -2.67 25.15 -7.71
CA GLY A 62 -3.31 25.47 -6.45
C GLY A 62 -4.13 24.34 -5.84
N PHE A 63 -4.03 23.12 -6.34
CA PHE A 63 -4.75 21.96 -5.78
C PHE A 63 -4.44 21.75 -4.29
N GLN A 64 -5.44 21.21 -3.58
CA GLN A 64 -5.34 20.84 -2.17
C GLN A 64 -5.99 19.47 -1.93
N PRO A 65 -5.46 18.65 -1.01
CA PRO A 65 -4.22 18.86 -0.27
C PRO A 65 -2.99 18.81 -1.19
N ASP A 66 -1.88 19.42 -0.75
CA ASP A 66 -0.58 19.33 -1.41
C ASP A 66 0.44 18.80 -0.38
N PRO A 67 1.04 17.60 -0.59
CA PRO A 67 0.90 16.77 -1.78
C PRO A 67 -0.43 16.01 -1.89
N GLN A 68 -0.84 15.68 -3.12
CA GLN A 68 -1.77 14.57 -3.38
C GLN A 68 -1.00 13.26 -3.32
N ALA A 69 -1.64 12.19 -2.87
CA ALA A 69 -1.01 10.89 -2.73
C ALA A 69 -1.88 9.77 -3.28
N GLY A 70 -1.23 8.74 -3.81
CA GLY A 70 -1.81 7.47 -4.20
C GLY A 70 -0.90 6.32 -3.78
N SER A 71 -1.32 5.10 -4.04
CA SER A 71 -0.53 3.92 -3.68
C SER A 71 -0.72 2.81 -4.70
N GLY A 72 0.22 1.88 -4.73
CA GLY A 72 0.16 0.75 -5.64
C GLY A 72 1.20 -0.31 -5.32
N LYS A 73 1.45 -1.15 -6.33
CA LYS A 73 2.47 -2.18 -6.30
C LYS A 73 3.32 -2.10 -7.55
N SER A 74 4.65 -2.03 -7.38
CA SER A 74 5.60 -1.88 -8.48
C SER A 74 5.74 -3.12 -9.35
N GLY A 75 6.25 -2.92 -10.57
CA GLY A 75 6.62 -3.97 -11.49
C GLY A 75 5.47 -4.53 -12.30
N GLY A 76 5.75 -5.57 -13.05
CA GLY A 76 4.78 -6.23 -13.90
C GLY A 76 5.43 -7.06 -15.01
N PRO A 77 4.64 -7.56 -15.97
CA PRO A 77 5.13 -8.50 -16.97
C PRO A 77 5.79 -7.86 -18.20
N ALA A 78 5.75 -6.54 -18.34
CA ALA A 78 6.38 -5.83 -19.44
C ALA A 78 7.75 -5.31 -19.02
N THR A 79 8.73 -5.33 -19.92
CA THR A 79 10.09 -4.86 -19.65
C THR A 79 10.40 -3.65 -20.53
N THR A 80 10.98 -2.63 -19.92
CA THR A 80 11.56 -1.46 -20.60
C THR A 80 13.08 -1.46 -20.46
N GLU A 81 13.78 -0.72 -21.32
CA GLU A 81 15.25 -0.64 -21.25
C GLU A 81 15.72 0.25 -20.09
N GLU A 82 14.95 1.30 -19.77
CA GLU A 82 15.36 2.35 -18.84
C GLU A 82 14.64 2.29 -17.49
N CYS A 83 13.42 1.73 -17.46
CA CYS A 83 12.57 1.69 -16.27
C CYS A 83 12.24 0.27 -15.77
N GLY A 84 13.00 -0.73 -16.15
CA GLY A 84 12.86 -2.10 -15.66
C GLY A 84 11.54 -2.77 -16.03
N GLU A 85 10.98 -3.52 -15.10
CA GLU A 85 9.72 -4.25 -15.24
C GLU A 85 8.55 -3.36 -14.83
N ILE A 86 7.52 -3.25 -15.70
CA ILE A 86 6.33 -2.43 -15.48
C ILE A 86 5.06 -3.24 -15.79
N ASP A 87 3.90 -2.78 -15.38
CA ASP A 87 2.64 -3.40 -15.78
C ASP A 87 2.30 -3.11 -17.25
N ASN A 88 1.48 -3.96 -17.87
CA ASN A 88 0.99 -3.74 -19.24
C ASN A 88 0.06 -2.51 -19.37
N THR A 89 -0.48 -2.08 -18.27
CA THR A 89 -1.36 -0.91 -18.15
C THR A 89 -0.79 0.06 -17.13
N PRO A 90 -1.02 1.38 -17.29
CA PRO A 90 -0.51 2.34 -16.31
C PRO A 90 -1.12 2.10 -14.92
N ASP A 91 -0.30 2.26 -13.89
CA ASP A 91 -0.73 2.18 -12.48
C ASP A 91 -1.58 3.38 -12.10
N HIS A 92 -1.26 4.55 -12.66
CA HIS A 92 -2.00 5.78 -12.43
C HIS A 92 -2.21 6.56 -13.72
N ARG A 93 -3.26 7.38 -13.73
CA ARG A 93 -3.48 8.41 -14.75
C ARG A 93 -3.51 9.77 -14.07
N LEU A 94 -2.87 10.75 -14.70
CA LEU A 94 -2.84 12.11 -14.23
C LEU A 94 -3.38 13.03 -15.32
N ASP A 95 -4.55 13.63 -15.08
CA ASP A 95 -5.14 14.64 -15.93
C ASP A 95 -4.80 16.03 -15.39
N LEU A 96 -3.94 16.77 -16.08
CA LEU A 96 -3.62 18.16 -15.78
C LEU A 96 -4.57 19.08 -16.55
N GLU A 97 -5.41 19.84 -15.83
CA GLU A 97 -6.42 20.72 -16.45
C GLU A 97 -5.82 21.99 -17.06
N SER A 98 -4.62 22.37 -16.64
CA SER A 98 -3.84 23.49 -17.18
C SER A 98 -2.35 23.24 -16.94
N ASP A 99 -1.52 24.06 -17.55
CA ASP A 99 -0.08 23.96 -17.40
C ASP A 99 0.37 24.23 -15.96
N PHE A 100 1.38 23.50 -15.53
CA PHE A 100 2.09 23.71 -14.27
C PHE A 100 3.47 24.28 -14.55
N ASP A 101 3.81 25.41 -13.98
CA ASP A 101 5.17 25.94 -14.03
C ASP A 101 6.16 25.03 -13.29
N PHE A 102 5.64 24.32 -12.27
CA PHE A 102 6.36 23.29 -11.53
C PHE A 102 5.40 22.25 -10.99
N LEU A 103 5.70 20.98 -11.23
CA LEU A 103 5.08 19.83 -10.59
C LEU A 103 6.19 18.83 -10.28
N ARG A 104 6.13 18.25 -9.12
CA ARG A 104 7.02 17.20 -8.65
C ARG A 104 6.20 15.92 -8.48
N ILE A 105 6.69 14.83 -9.06
CA ILE A 105 6.14 13.49 -8.94
C ILE A 105 7.25 12.63 -8.37
N TRP A 106 6.98 11.95 -7.26
CA TRP A 106 7.96 11.02 -6.65
C TRP A 106 7.27 9.82 -6.04
N VAL A 107 8.03 8.76 -5.84
CA VAL A 107 7.58 7.51 -5.25
C VAL A 107 8.36 7.25 -3.96
N ASP A 108 7.68 6.75 -2.94
CA ASP A 108 8.26 6.22 -1.70
C ASP A 108 7.98 4.71 -1.63
N ALA A 109 9.03 3.91 -1.47
CA ALA A 109 8.96 2.47 -1.43
C ALA A 109 10.07 1.90 -0.54
N PRO A 110 9.90 0.68 0.01
CA PRO A 110 10.93 0.05 0.84
C PRO A 110 12.12 -0.53 0.06
N GLY A 111 12.12 -0.41 -1.27
CA GLY A 111 13.16 -0.92 -2.15
C GLY A 111 13.29 -0.13 -3.43
N ASP A 112 14.14 -0.62 -4.32
CA ASP A 112 14.51 -0.01 -5.58
C ASP A 112 13.36 -0.10 -6.58
N VAL A 113 12.73 1.03 -6.87
CA VAL A 113 11.62 1.19 -7.81
C VAL A 113 11.94 2.30 -8.82
N THR A 114 11.27 2.28 -9.95
CA THR A 114 11.42 3.26 -11.02
C THR A 114 10.10 4.00 -11.27
N LEU A 115 10.15 5.16 -11.90
CA LEU A 115 8.99 5.97 -12.24
C LEU A 115 9.00 6.27 -13.74
N LEU A 116 8.08 5.67 -14.50
CA LEU A 116 7.88 5.94 -15.91
C LEU A 116 6.66 6.82 -16.11
N VAL A 117 6.84 7.95 -16.77
CA VAL A 117 5.76 8.89 -17.10
C VAL A 117 5.67 9.07 -18.62
N GLU A 118 4.54 8.67 -19.21
CA GLU A 118 4.21 8.97 -20.60
C GLU A 118 3.42 10.28 -20.67
N GLN A 119 3.97 11.24 -21.36
CA GLN A 119 3.40 12.57 -21.57
C GLN A 119 2.25 12.55 -22.60
N PRO A 120 1.42 13.62 -22.67
CA PRO A 120 0.32 13.72 -23.65
C PRO A 120 0.77 13.62 -25.12
N ASN A 121 2.02 13.96 -25.42
CA ASN A 121 2.62 13.85 -26.75
C ASN A 121 3.18 12.45 -27.06
N GLY A 122 3.13 11.52 -26.11
CA GLY A 122 3.66 10.17 -26.21
C GLY A 122 5.15 10.03 -25.85
N GLU A 123 5.82 11.12 -25.46
CA GLU A 123 7.19 11.07 -24.96
C GLU A 123 7.20 10.42 -23.57
N GLN A 124 8.20 9.57 -23.32
CA GLN A 124 8.36 8.87 -22.05
C GLN A 124 9.56 9.42 -21.29
N LEU A 125 9.37 9.65 -20.00
CA LEU A 125 10.40 10.04 -19.06
C LEU A 125 10.55 8.93 -18.03
N CYS A 126 11.77 8.48 -17.80
CA CYS A 126 12.11 7.54 -16.74
C CYS A 126 12.87 8.27 -15.64
N GLY A 127 12.39 8.16 -14.41
CA GLY A 127 13.10 8.53 -13.19
C GLY A 127 13.56 7.28 -12.50
N ASP A 128 14.86 7.26 -12.18
CA ASP A 128 15.53 6.20 -11.44
C ASP A 128 16.63 6.87 -10.61
N ASP A 129 16.90 6.40 -9.42
CA ASP A 129 18.01 6.86 -8.56
C ASP A 129 18.15 8.39 -8.31
N GLU A 130 17.09 9.15 -8.53
CA GLU A 130 17.06 10.55 -8.06
C GLU A 130 17.01 10.56 -6.52
N ASN A 131 17.85 11.30 -5.86
CA ASN A 131 17.92 11.38 -4.40
C ASN A 131 18.18 10.06 -3.64
N GLY A 132 18.83 9.10 -4.28
CA GLY A 132 19.17 7.80 -3.69
C GLY A 132 18.56 6.65 -4.45
N VAL A 133 17.72 5.87 -3.80
CA VAL A 133 17.03 4.71 -4.42
C VAL A 133 15.56 4.99 -4.78
N LEU A 134 15.08 6.23 -4.61
CA LEU A 134 13.69 6.61 -4.85
C LEU A 134 13.58 7.53 -6.06
N PRO A 135 12.72 7.20 -7.04
CA PRO A 135 12.60 7.96 -8.26
C PRO A 135 11.78 9.25 -8.08
N GLU A 136 12.22 10.29 -8.77
CA GLU A 136 11.55 11.58 -8.85
C GLU A 136 11.62 12.16 -10.26
N LEU A 137 10.54 12.76 -10.73
CA LEU A 137 10.47 13.58 -11.92
C LEU A 137 9.87 14.93 -11.55
N SER A 138 10.61 16.02 -11.78
CA SER A 138 10.16 17.36 -11.44
C SER A 138 10.47 18.36 -12.55
N GLY A 139 9.59 19.37 -12.72
CA GLY A 139 9.74 20.38 -13.73
C GLY A 139 8.40 21.02 -14.15
N ALA A 140 8.40 21.67 -15.32
CA ALA A 140 7.18 22.18 -15.92
C ALA A 140 6.41 21.05 -16.63
N TYR A 141 5.11 21.05 -16.46
CA TYR A 141 4.21 20.07 -17.09
C TYR A 141 3.11 20.78 -17.86
N SER A 142 2.88 20.41 -19.10
CA SER A 142 1.77 20.96 -19.91
C SER A 142 0.44 20.29 -19.55
N ALA A 143 -0.65 21.00 -19.79
CA ALA A 143 -1.98 20.44 -19.67
C ALA A 143 -2.16 19.20 -20.55
N GLY A 144 -2.87 18.20 -20.03
CA GLY A 144 -3.13 16.96 -20.75
C GLY A 144 -3.16 15.73 -19.87
N ARG A 145 -3.27 14.57 -20.52
CA ARG A 145 -3.34 13.27 -19.83
C ARG A 145 -2.00 12.58 -19.88
N TYR A 146 -1.52 12.25 -18.70
CA TYR A 146 -0.30 11.49 -18.46
C TYR A 146 -0.66 10.08 -18.02
N LYS A 147 0.20 9.12 -18.36
CA LYS A 147 0.14 7.76 -17.87
C LYS A 147 1.38 7.49 -17.04
N ILE A 148 1.22 6.82 -15.91
CA ILE A 148 2.29 6.64 -14.94
C ILE A 148 2.38 5.15 -14.59
N TRP A 149 3.59 4.62 -14.62
CA TRP A 149 3.93 3.29 -14.13
C TRP A 149 5.00 3.41 -13.07
N VAL A 150 4.91 2.55 -12.07
CA VAL A 150 5.97 2.36 -11.08
C VAL A 150 6.57 0.99 -11.31
N GLY A 151 7.77 1.00 -11.86
CA GLY A 151 8.52 -0.21 -12.19
C GLY A 151 9.44 -0.67 -11.08
N ASP A 152 10.14 -1.78 -11.36
CA ASP A 152 11.21 -2.30 -10.52
C ASP A 152 12.23 -3.12 -11.33
N TRP A 153 13.26 -3.61 -10.65
CA TRP A 153 14.29 -4.46 -11.25
C TRP A 153 14.17 -5.91 -10.81
N GLY A 154 12.91 -6.45 -10.77
CA GLY A 154 12.59 -7.84 -10.48
C GLY A 154 12.28 -8.13 -9.02
N ASN A 155 12.04 -7.08 -8.21
CA ASN A 155 11.52 -7.20 -6.86
C ASN A 155 10.37 -6.22 -6.68
N SER A 156 9.17 -6.74 -6.59
CA SER A 156 7.97 -5.93 -6.48
C SER A 156 7.74 -5.42 -5.06
N TYR A 157 7.44 -4.12 -4.93
CA TYR A 157 7.23 -3.43 -3.65
C TYR A 157 5.88 -2.73 -3.62
N ASP A 158 5.27 -2.67 -2.46
CA ASP A 158 4.17 -1.73 -2.22
C ASP A 158 4.78 -0.33 -2.14
N TYR A 159 4.13 0.67 -2.75
CA TYR A 159 4.63 2.04 -2.82
C TYR A 159 3.54 3.06 -2.55
N ASP A 160 3.98 4.26 -2.18
CA ASP A 160 3.19 5.48 -2.21
C ASP A 160 3.74 6.42 -3.28
N ILE A 161 2.86 7.03 -4.11
CA ILE A 161 3.21 8.05 -5.09
C ILE A 161 2.63 9.39 -4.67
N PHE A 162 3.37 10.46 -4.94
CA PHE A 162 3.00 11.81 -4.52
C PHE A 162 3.13 12.81 -5.66
N PHE A 163 2.25 13.81 -5.64
CA PHE A 163 2.24 14.94 -6.56
C PHE A 163 2.24 16.24 -5.76
N SER A 164 3.19 17.14 -6.02
CA SER A 164 3.28 18.42 -5.30
C SER A 164 3.70 19.56 -6.22
N GLN A 165 3.19 20.76 -5.93
CA GLN A 165 3.62 22.01 -6.56
C GLN A 165 4.79 22.66 -5.81
N GLN A 166 5.23 22.06 -4.71
CA GLN A 166 6.32 22.57 -3.90
C GLN A 166 7.64 21.88 -4.27
N PRO A 167 8.70 22.64 -4.56
CA PRO A 167 10.05 22.07 -4.59
C PRO A 167 10.44 21.58 -3.19
N GLN A 168 11.39 20.65 -3.13
CA GLN A 168 11.98 20.22 -1.84
C GLN A 168 12.66 21.36 -1.14
#